data_7464f6d77cf7160c5bdb4e2b09bbd3ea
#
_entry.id   7464f6d77cf7160c5bdb4e2b09bbd3ea
#
_cell.length_a   1.000
_cell.length_b   1.000
_cell.length_c   1.000
_cell.angle_alpha   90.00
_cell.angle_beta   90.00
_cell.angle_gamma   90.00
#
_symmetry.space_group_name_H-M   'P 1'
#
loop_
_entity.id
_entity.type
_entity.pdbx_description
1 polymer ?
#
loop_
_entity_poly.entity_id
_entity_poly.type
_entity_poly.pdbx_seq_one_letter_code
_entity_poly.pdbx_strand_id
1 'polypeptide(L)'
;MKIKLILLASAVHGKYTDTSEGGAKMLRNTKFKLTHGKKLTIGYFGGSITDGTGASDEEKTSYRALVTRWFRETYPDAQIGDFNASIGGTGTGYGTFRCDRDLLAHDPDLVFIEYCVNDIGDSYDNVLPRAEAIIRKIRKTRPLIDVIVVVSTDEDAAAAMEAGRAFESRDAMLTVAYRYGVPFADPGCTLLFQVLRAGGDWSTFAPDGSHPSDLGHSIMASVITSLISELLEKSETVDMAEAHSLPEPLCAEVLDSGTMTECRDIKGLEMNGFRIVPSKMGRFAEIIESETVGDSISFDFEGPVLGLIWDDGCVNGDLKVSVDGAEPVTVRSWDHVLRSFHKMEAALFMKGLDPLVPHHAEVVVSHLYTDKDNPIGYVRIAAILTA
;
A
#
# COMPACT_ATOMS: atom_id res chain seq x y z
N MET A 1 13.83 -29.63 -12.05
CA MET A 1 13.74 -28.26 -11.54
C MET A 1 13.25 -27.24 -12.57
N LYS A 2 13.85 -27.15 -13.78
CA LYS A 2 13.41 -26.23 -14.87
C LYS A 2 11.93 -26.37 -15.30
N ILE A 3 11.34 -27.56 -15.23
CA ILE A 3 9.95 -27.82 -15.65
C ILE A 3 8.92 -27.27 -14.65
N LYS A 4 9.24 -27.20 -13.34
CA LYS A 4 8.33 -26.68 -12.33
C LYS A 4 8.16 -25.15 -12.38
N LEU A 5 9.23 -24.42 -12.75
CA LEU A 5 9.18 -22.96 -12.92
C LEU A 5 8.41 -22.56 -14.18
N ILE A 6 8.54 -23.32 -15.28
CA ILE A 6 7.77 -23.09 -16.52
C ILE A 6 6.27 -23.30 -16.26
N LEU A 7 5.90 -24.27 -15.41
CA LEU A 7 4.51 -24.50 -15.03
C LEU A 7 3.96 -23.41 -14.09
N LEU A 8 4.78 -22.79 -13.24
CA LEU A 8 4.36 -21.63 -12.42
C LEU A 8 4.18 -20.37 -13.30
N ALA A 9 5.10 -20.08 -14.22
CA ALA A 9 4.97 -18.94 -15.12
C ALA A 9 3.79 -19.11 -16.11
N SER A 10 3.58 -20.31 -16.65
CA SER A 10 2.44 -20.61 -17.54
C SER A 10 1.12 -20.74 -16.77
N ALA A 11 1.14 -21.15 -15.49
CA ALA A 11 -0.06 -21.19 -14.65
C ALA A 11 -0.52 -19.79 -14.23
N VAL A 12 0.40 -18.84 -14.07
CA VAL A 12 0.09 -17.45 -13.76
C VAL A 12 -0.49 -16.72 -14.98
N HIS A 13 0.04 -16.96 -16.19
CA HIS A 13 -0.53 -16.39 -17.42
C HIS A 13 -1.75 -17.15 -17.97
N GLY A 14 -1.85 -18.44 -17.74
CA GLY A 14 -2.84 -19.31 -18.42
C GLY A 14 -4.20 -19.46 -17.70
N LYS A 15 -4.34 -19.10 -16.43
CA LYS A 15 -5.58 -19.30 -15.66
C LYS A 15 -6.47 -18.08 -15.50
N TYR A 16 -5.96 -16.87 -15.76
CA TYR A 16 -6.79 -15.67 -15.77
C TYR A 16 -7.65 -15.53 -17.02
N THR A 17 -7.34 -16.28 -18.07
CA THR A 17 -8.03 -16.19 -19.36
C THR A 17 -9.23 -17.13 -19.49
N ASP A 18 -9.47 -18.01 -18.53
CA ASP A 18 -10.45 -19.09 -18.67
C ASP A 18 -11.70 -19.01 -17.75
N THR A 19 -12.08 -17.79 -17.38
CA THR A 19 -13.47 -17.55 -17.00
C THR A 19 -14.08 -16.63 -18.06
N SER A 20 -14.70 -17.22 -19.05
CA SER A 20 -15.33 -16.57 -20.22
C SER A 20 -16.30 -15.41 -19.86
N GLU A 21 -16.75 -15.33 -18.62
CA GLU A 21 -17.57 -14.22 -18.11
C GLU A 21 -16.77 -13.20 -17.27
N GLY A 22 -15.69 -13.62 -16.59
CA GLY A 22 -14.90 -12.75 -15.72
C GLY A 22 -14.02 -11.76 -16.50
N GLY A 23 -13.35 -12.23 -17.55
CA GLY A 23 -12.44 -11.40 -18.37
C GLY A 23 -13.16 -10.27 -19.12
N ALA A 24 -14.38 -10.51 -19.58
CA ALA A 24 -15.18 -9.53 -20.33
C ALA A 24 -15.60 -8.30 -19.49
N LYS A 25 -15.51 -8.37 -18.15
CA LYS A 25 -15.91 -7.29 -17.24
C LYS A 25 -14.74 -6.51 -16.65
N MET A 26 -13.50 -6.95 -16.89
CA MET A 26 -12.32 -6.28 -16.37
C MET A 26 -12.01 -5.02 -17.19
N LEU A 27 -11.69 -3.91 -16.53
CA LEU A 27 -11.37 -2.61 -17.12
C LEU A 27 -12.44 -2.05 -18.09
N ARG A 28 -13.70 -2.49 -18.00
CA ARG A 28 -14.74 -2.01 -18.91
C ARG A 28 -15.10 -0.54 -18.70
N ASN A 29 -15.01 -0.02 -17.46
CA ASN A 29 -15.25 1.38 -17.18
C ASN A 29 -14.11 2.25 -17.73
N THR A 30 -12.87 1.78 -17.63
CA THR A 30 -11.71 2.39 -18.29
C THR A 30 -11.88 2.37 -19.81
N LYS A 31 -12.24 1.21 -20.40
CA LYS A 31 -12.53 1.09 -21.84
C LYS A 31 -13.61 2.07 -22.28
N PHE A 32 -14.73 2.14 -21.53
CA PHE A 32 -15.81 3.09 -21.80
C PHE A 32 -15.31 4.52 -21.89
N LYS A 33 -14.47 4.97 -20.93
CA LYS A 33 -13.92 6.33 -20.94
C LYS A 33 -13.01 6.58 -22.14
N LEU A 34 -12.11 5.63 -22.42
CA LEU A 34 -11.16 5.73 -23.52
C LEU A 34 -11.85 5.79 -24.88
N THR A 35 -12.85 4.93 -25.12
CA THR A 35 -13.56 4.85 -26.42
C THR A 35 -14.55 6.00 -26.64
N HIS A 36 -14.97 6.71 -25.61
CA HIS A 36 -15.89 7.84 -25.70
C HIS A 36 -15.18 9.20 -25.53
N GLY A 37 -13.85 9.26 -25.61
CA GLY A 37 -13.08 10.48 -25.48
C GLY A 37 -13.29 11.21 -24.13
N LYS A 38 -13.64 10.47 -23.05
CA LYS A 38 -13.88 11.04 -21.74
C LYS A 38 -12.56 11.20 -20.98
N LYS A 39 -12.60 12.06 -19.96
CA LYS A 39 -11.47 12.16 -19.02
C LYS A 39 -11.29 10.83 -18.27
N LEU A 40 -10.04 10.33 -18.25
CA LEU A 40 -9.60 9.22 -17.43
C LEU A 40 -8.58 9.74 -16.43
N THR A 41 -8.89 9.64 -15.14
CA THR A 41 -7.98 9.98 -14.03
C THR A 41 -7.38 8.71 -13.45
N ILE A 42 -6.05 8.58 -13.50
CA ILE A 42 -5.32 7.40 -13.03
C ILE A 42 -4.70 7.73 -11.67
N GLY A 43 -5.00 6.91 -10.65
CA GLY A 43 -4.38 7.00 -9.33
C GLY A 43 -3.34 5.90 -9.14
N TYR A 44 -2.15 6.26 -8.64
CA TYR A 44 -1.10 5.31 -8.26
C TYR A 44 -0.97 5.29 -6.74
N PHE A 45 -1.19 4.12 -6.12
CA PHE A 45 -1.30 3.96 -4.68
C PHE A 45 -0.42 2.81 -4.20
N GLY A 46 0.69 3.15 -3.54
CA GLY A 46 1.70 2.16 -3.17
C GLY A 46 2.80 2.72 -2.28
N GLY A 47 3.90 1.98 -2.27
CA GLY A 47 5.13 2.32 -1.58
C GLY A 47 6.14 3.07 -2.45
N SER A 48 7.43 2.94 -2.12
CA SER A 48 8.54 3.62 -2.80
C SER A 48 8.69 3.22 -4.27
N ILE A 49 8.42 1.97 -4.63
CA ILE A 49 8.50 1.50 -6.01
C ILE A 49 7.46 2.24 -6.88
N THR A 50 6.25 2.42 -6.37
CA THR A 50 5.22 3.18 -7.05
C THR A 50 5.51 4.68 -7.03
N ASP A 51 6.11 5.20 -5.98
CA ASP A 51 6.58 6.60 -5.93
C ASP A 51 7.60 6.89 -7.02
N GLY A 52 8.42 5.93 -7.39
CA GLY A 52 9.39 5.99 -8.48
C GLY A 52 10.83 5.91 -8.00
N THR A 53 11.06 5.52 -6.75
CA THR A 53 12.40 5.35 -6.20
C THR A 53 13.21 4.37 -7.05
N GLY A 54 14.46 4.74 -7.34
CA GLY A 54 15.37 4.01 -8.22
C GLY A 54 15.34 4.44 -9.68
N ALA A 55 14.29 5.16 -10.11
CA ALA A 55 14.23 5.80 -11.42
C ALA A 55 15.14 7.03 -11.47
N SER A 56 15.82 7.26 -12.62
CA SER A 56 16.67 8.45 -12.83
C SER A 56 15.86 9.75 -12.88
N ASP A 57 14.58 9.68 -13.25
CA ASP A 57 13.60 10.77 -13.23
C ASP A 57 12.23 10.16 -12.92
N GLU A 58 11.76 10.30 -11.68
CA GLU A 58 10.51 9.69 -11.19
C GLU A 58 9.29 10.05 -12.04
N GLU A 59 9.28 11.26 -12.63
CA GLU A 59 8.17 11.74 -13.46
C GLU A 59 8.28 11.31 -14.94
N LYS A 60 9.37 10.65 -15.33
CA LYS A 60 9.59 10.23 -16.74
C LYS A 60 9.92 8.76 -16.90
N THR A 61 10.73 8.18 -16.00
CA THR A 61 11.28 6.83 -16.15
C THR A 61 10.75 5.83 -15.13
N SER A 62 9.99 6.27 -14.12
CA SER A 62 9.25 5.35 -13.24
C SER A 62 8.17 4.58 -14.01
N TYR A 63 7.80 3.40 -13.53
CA TYR A 63 6.77 2.59 -14.19
C TYR A 63 5.43 3.32 -14.30
N ARG A 64 5.04 4.11 -13.28
CA ARG A 64 3.79 4.89 -13.31
C ARG A 64 3.81 5.95 -14.42
N ALA A 65 4.92 6.67 -14.58
CA ALA A 65 5.10 7.67 -15.62
C ALA A 65 5.07 7.03 -17.03
N LEU A 66 5.72 5.85 -17.17
CA LEU A 66 5.73 5.08 -18.40
C LEU A 66 4.34 4.54 -18.78
N VAL A 67 3.59 4.01 -17.80
CA VAL A 67 2.20 3.54 -18.00
C VAL A 67 1.28 4.69 -18.37
N THR A 68 1.35 5.83 -17.66
CA THR A 68 0.55 7.02 -18.01
C THR A 68 0.88 7.53 -19.41
N ARG A 69 2.17 7.58 -19.78
CA ARG A 69 2.59 7.97 -21.13
C ARG A 69 2.05 7.02 -22.18
N TRP A 70 2.09 5.70 -21.95
CA TRP A 70 1.51 4.70 -22.82
C TRP A 70 0.01 4.94 -23.07
N PHE A 71 -0.78 5.26 -22.05
CA PHE A 71 -2.18 5.63 -22.21
C PHE A 71 -2.36 6.86 -23.11
N ARG A 72 -1.57 7.90 -22.91
CA ARG A 72 -1.62 9.14 -23.71
C ARG A 72 -1.26 8.91 -25.18
N GLU A 73 -0.27 8.05 -25.45
CA GLU A 73 0.17 7.72 -26.81
C GLU A 73 -0.80 6.78 -27.52
N THR A 74 -1.39 5.82 -26.79
CA THR A 74 -2.30 4.82 -27.36
C THR A 74 -3.70 5.37 -27.59
N TYR A 75 -4.15 6.30 -26.76
CA TYR A 75 -5.49 6.89 -26.78
C TYR A 75 -5.44 8.42 -26.84
N PRO A 76 -4.93 8.99 -27.95
CA PRO A 76 -4.70 10.43 -28.07
C PRO A 76 -5.97 11.28 -28.01
N ASP A 77 -7.13 10.71 -28.28
CA ASP A 77 -8.42 11.39 -28.20
C ASP A 77 -8.99 11.45 -26.76
N ALA A 78 -8.44 10.67 -25.84
CA ALA A 78 -8.85 10.68 -24.44
C ALA A 78 -8.05 11.70 -23.61
N GLN A 79 -8.71 12.32 -22.63
CA GLN A 79 -8.03 13.23 -21.69
C GLN A 79 -7.45 12.42 -20.52
N ILE A 80 -6.18 12.07 -20.61
CA ILE A 80 -5.49 11.26 -19.58
C ILE A 80 -4.83 12.17 -18.54
N GLY A 81 -5.36 12.14 -17.31
CA GLY A 81 -4.75 12.71 -16.11
C GLY A 81 -4.27 11.62 -15.17
N ASP A 82 -3.25 11.92 -14.34
CA ASP A 82 -2.77 11.03 -13.32
C ASP A 82 -2.35 11.78 -12.06
N PHE A 83 -2.28 11.06 -10.96
CA PHE A 83 -1.70 11.55 -9.71
C PHE A 83 -1.01 10.42 -8.95
N ASN A 84 0.03 10.79 -8.22
CA ASN A 84 0.78 9.90 -7.37
C ASN A 84 0.29 10.01 -5.92
N ALA A 85 -0.34 8.95 -5.42
CA ALA A 85 -0.76 8.80 -4.02
C ALA A 85 0.16 7.88 -3.22
N SER A 86 1.36 7.57 -3.73
CA SER A 86 2.31 6.69 -3.07
C SER A 86 3.09 7.40 -1.96
N ILE A 87 3.56 6.65 -1.00
CA ILE A 87 4.43 7.12 0.06
C ILE A 87 5.50 6.05 0.30
N GLY A 88 6.77 6.40 0.11
CA GLY A 88 7.90 5.50 0.32
C GLY A 88 7.93 4.89 1.73
N GLY A 89 8.34 3.61 1.83
CA GLY A 89 8.46 2.88 3.09
C GLY A 89 7.14 2.50 3.75
N THR A 90 5.99 2.63 3.09
CA THR A 90 4.68 2.33 3.67
C THR A 90 4.02 1.13 3.02
N GLY A 91 3.45 0.23 3.84
CA GLY A 91 2.73 -0.97 3.42
C GLY A 91 1.20 -0.82 3.43
N THR A 92 0.51 -1.96 3.28
CA THR A 92 -0.97 -2.03 3.34
C THR A 92 -1.53 -1.53 4.67
N GLY A 93 -0.77 -1.66 5.78
CA GLY A 93 -1.17 -1.15 7.09
C GLY A 93 -1.53 0.32 7.05
N TYR A 94 -0.63 1.16 6.55
CA TYR A 94 -0.91 2.58 6.37
C TYR A 94 -1.84 2.83 5.17
N GLY A 95 -1.66 2.08 4.08
CA GLY A 95 -2.51 2.18 2.88
C GLY A 95 -3.99 2.09 3.18
N THR A 96 -4.41 1.14 4.02
CA THR A 96 -5.80 0.94 4.42
C THR A 96 -6.44 2.21 4.98
N PHE A 97 -5.76 2.90 5.88
CA PHE A 97 -6.34 4.03 6.60
C PHE A 97 -6.20 5.36 5.85
N ARG A 98 -5.17 5.52 5.00
CA ARG A 98 -4.99 6.73 4.18
C ARG A 98 -5.74 6.70 2.83
N CYS A 99 -6.38 5.58 2.50
CA CYS A 99 -7.05 5.36 1.22
C CYS A 99 -8.06 6.47 0.90
N ASP A 100 -8.89 6.86 1.86
CA ASP A 100 -9.91 7.90 1.65
C ASP A 100 -9.27 9.27 1.40
N ARG A 101 -8.26 9.65 2.22
CA ARG A 101 -7.59 10.95 2.15
C ARG A 101 -6.72 11.10 0.90
N ASP A 102 -5.88 10.09 0.62
CA ASP A 102 -4.81 10.22 -0.36
C ASP A 102 -5.19 9.71 -1.76
N LEU A 103 -6.18 8.81 -1.85
CA LEU A 103 -6.62 8.21 -3.10
C LEU A 103 -8.01 8.64 -3.51
N LEU A 104 -9.04 8.32 -2.69
CA LEU A 104 -10.45 8.48 -3.08
C LEU A 104 -10.89 9.92 -3.15
N ALA A 105 -10.28 10.83 -2.37
CA ALA A 105 -10.52 12.27 -2.45
C ALA A 105 -10.17 12.90 -3.81
N HIS A 106 -9.33 12.23 -4.62
CA HIS A 106 -8.93 12.69 -5.96
C HIS A 106 -9.82 12.17 -7.10
N ASP A 107 -10.87 11.41 -6.78
CA ASP A 107 -11.86 10.87 -7.71
C ASP A 107 -11.23 10.13 -8.92
N PRO A 108 -10.38 9.09 -8.69
CA PRO A 108 -9.77 8.33 -9.76
C PRO A 108 -10.79 7.46 -10.50
N ASP A 109 -10.47 7.09 -11.73
CA ASP A 109 -11.24 6.16 -12.58
C ASP A 109 -10.58 4.79 -12.69
N LEU A 110 -9.24 4.80 -12.69
CA LEU A 110 -8.39 3.61 -12.69
C LEU A 110 -7.36 3.76 -11.58
N VAL A 111 -7.18 2.72 -10.79
CA VAL A 111 -6.23 2.70 -9.67
C VAL A 111 -5.25 1.54 -9.81
N PHE A 112 -3.96 1.83 -9.65
CA PHE A 112 -2.91 0.85 -9.46
C PHE A 112 -2.55 0.75 -7.98
N ILE A 113 -2.56 -0.48 -7.43
CA ILE A 113 -2.23 -0.75 -6.02
C ILE A 113 -0.98 -1.64 -5.97
N GLU A 114 0.09 -1.17 -5.29
CA GLU A 114 1.34 -1.90 -5.14
C GLU A 114 1.90 -1.75 -3.73
N TYR A 115 1.98 -2.85 -2.97
CA TYR A 115 2.48 -2.88 -1.61
C TYR A 115 3.30 -4.14 -1.26
N CYS A 116 3.45 -5.08 -2.19
CA CYS A 116 4.01 -6.40 -1.88
C CYS A 116 5.39 -6.34 -1.22
N VAL A 117 6.28 -5.46 -1.70
CA VAL A 117 7.64 -5.31 -1.15
C VAL A 117 7.63 -4.69 0.24
N ASN A 118 6.77 -3.69 0.48
CA ASN A 118 6.71 -3.03 1.78
C ASN A 118 6.12 -3.90 2.89
N ASP A 119 5.35 -4.92 2.54
CA ASP A 119 4.77 -5.88 3.48
C ASP A 119 5.60 -7.17 3.58
N ILE A 120 6.83 -7.20 3.05
CA ILE A 120 7.77 -8.32 3.25
C ILE A 120 8.11 -8.42 4.74
N GLY A 121 7.96 -9.62 5.31
CA GLY A 121 8.13 -9.85 6.74
C GLY A 121 6.84 -9.83 7.55
N ASP A 122 5.76 -9.27 7.01
CA ASP A 122 4.42 -9.45 7.56
C ASP A 122 3.84 -10.82 7.16
N SER A 123 3.06 -11.41 8.06
CA SER A 123 2.39 -12.67 7.78
C SER A 123 1.22 -12.48 6.81
N TYR A 124 0.87 -13.56 6.11
CA TYR A 124 -0.32 -13.61 5.26
C TYR A 124 -1.58 -13.12 6.00
N ASP A 125 -1.78 -13.56 7.24
CA ASP A 125 -2.94 -13.23 8.06
C ASP A 125 -2.99 -11.75 8.47
N ASN A 126 -1.85 -11.06 8.48
CA ASN A 126 -1.78 -9.62 8.73
C ASN A 126 -2.03 -8.81 7.46
N VAL A 127 -1.48 -9.23 6.32
CA VAL A 127 -1.61 -8.50 5.06
C VAL A 127 -3.00 -8.65 4.46
N LEU A 128 -3.60 -9.86 4.54
CA LEU A 128 -4.89 -10.16 3.90
C LEU A 128 -6.01 -9.18 4.28
N PRO A 129 -6.34 -8.93 5.57
CA PRO A 129 -7.42 -8.02 5.94
C PRO A 129 -7.14 -6.57 5.54
N ARG A 130 -5.88 -6.14 5.52
CA ARG A 130 -5.46 -4.79 5.13
C ARG A 130 -5.61 -4.61 3.61
N ALA A 131 -5.12 -5.53 2.82
CA ALA A 131 -5.26 -5.53 1.36
C ALA A 131 -6.74 -5.61 0.95
N GLU A 132 -7.52 -6.47 1.60
CA GLU A 132 -8.95 -6.58 1.38
C GLU A 132 -9.67 -5.26 1.68
N ALA A 133 -9.33 -4.62 2.79
CA ALA A 133 -9.94 -3.35 3.19
C ALA A 133 -9.76 -2.25 2.15
N ILE A 134 -8.58 -2.14 1.53
CA ILE A 134 -8.33 -1.16 0.46
C ILE A 134 -9.29 -1.39 -0.71
N ILE A 135 -9.41 -2.63 -1.20
CA ILE A 135 -10.31 -2.95 -2.31
C ILE A 135 -11.77 -2.71 -1.93
N ARG A 136 -12.16 -3.10 -0.72
CA ARG A 136 -13.53 -2.91 -0.23
C ARG A 136 -13.89 -1.44 -0.08
N LYS A 137 -13.00 -0.61 0.46
CA LYS A 137 -13.18 0.86 0.53
C LYS A 137 -13.44 1.45 -0.85
N ILE A 138 -12.61 1.11 -1.83
CA ILE A 138 -12.79 1.56 -3.21
C ILE A 138 -14.16 1.13 -3.72
N ARG A 139 -14.54 -0.14 -3.58
CA ARG A 139 -15.82 -0.69 -4.07
C ARG A 139 -17.05 -0.08 -3.37
N LYS A 140 -16.97 0.20 -2.06
CA LYS A 140 -18.04 0.83 -1.29
C LYS A 140 -18.24 2.29 -1.68
N THR A 141 -17.14 3.04 -1.78
CA THR A 141 -17.17 4.49 -1.95
C THR A 141 -17.31 4.90 -3.41
N ARG A 142 -16.63 4.18 -4.30
CA ARG A 142 -16.53 4.48 -5.74
C ARG A 142 -16.65 3.20 -6.58
N PRO A 143 -17.82 2.58 -6.68
CA PRO A 143 -18.00 1.25 -7.28
C PRO A 143 -17.69 1.20 -8.79
N LEU A 144 -17.48 2.35 -9.44
CA LEU A 144 -17.12 2.43 -10.86
C LEU A 144 -15.60 2.41 -11.11
N ILE A 145 -14.78 2.53 -10.08
CA ILE A 145 -13.31 2.53 -10.24
C ILE A 145 -12.83 1.15 -10.68
N ASP A 146 -12.10 1.11 -11.78
CA ASP A 146 -11.32 -0.07 -12.15
C ASP A 146 -10.03 -0.12 -11.33
N VAL A 147 -9.62 -1.30 -10.91
CA VAL A 147 -8.41 -1.51 -10.10
C VAL A 147 -7.51 -2.54 -10.75
N ILE A 148 -6.21 -2.30 -10.70
CA ILE A 148 -5.15 -3.26 -11.05
C ILE A 148 -4.22 -3.40 -9.86
N VAL A 149 -3.99 -4.64 -9.40
CA VAL A 149 -2.94 -4.93 -8.41
C VAL A 149 -1.62 -5.12 -9.16
N VAL A 150 -0.57 -4.45 -8.69
CA VAL A 150 0.80 -4.62 -9.20
C VAL A 150 1.60 -5.38 -8.15
N VAL A 151 2.17 -6.51 -8.55
CA VAL A 151 2.92 -7.39 -7.68
C VAL A 151 4.41 -7.18 -7.93
N SER A 152 5.02 -6.34 -7.11
CA SER A 152 6.47 -6.13 -7.07
C SER A 152 7.15 -7.20 -6.22
N THR A 153 8.47 -7.31 -6.34
CA THR A 153 9.30 -8.17 -5.50
C THR A 153 10.69 -7.54 -5.35
N ASP A 154 11.40 -7.89 -4.29
CA ASP A 154 12.80 -7.57 -4.08
C ASP A 154 13.69 -8.81 -4.25
N GLU A 155 15.00 -8.65 -4.06
CA GLU A 155 15.99 -9.70 -4.22
C GLU A 155 15.77 -10.88 -3.26
N ASP A 156 15.45 -10.61 -2.00
CA ASP A 156 15.25 -11.63 -0.97
C ASP A 156 13.98 -12.44 -1.22
N ALA A 157 12.89 -11.78 -1.57
CA ALA A 157 11.64 -12.44 -1.95
C ALA A 157 11.79 -13.21 -3.27
N ALA A 158 12.54 -12.69 -4.24
CA ALA A 158 12.86 -13.38 -5.48
C ALA A 158 13.65 -14.67 -5.21
N ALA A 159 14.69 -14.61 -4.36
CA ALA A 159 15.47 -15.78 -3.92
C ALA A 159 14.61 -16.78 -3.12
N ALA A 160 13.68 -16.30 -2.31
CA ALA A 160 12.72 -17.15 -1.60
C ALA A 160 11.81 -17.91 -2.56
N MET A 161 11.25 -17.22 -3.55
CA MET A 161 10.41 -17.83 -4.59
C MET A 161 11.19 -18.84 -5.44
N GLU A 162 12.44 -18.55 -5.81
CA GLU A 162 13.32 -19.50 -6.52
C GLU A 162 13.56 -20.77 -5.70
N ALA A 163 13.73 -20.63 -4.40
CA ALA A 163 13.87 -21.76 -3.46
C ALA A 163 12.55 -22.50 -3.19
N GLY A 164 11.42 -22.07 -3.77
CA GLY A 164 10.10 -22.66 -3.59
C GLY A 164 9.46 -22.33 -2.24
N ARG A 165 9.90 -21.25 -1.60
CA ARG A 165 9.31 -20.71 -0.37
C ARG A 165 8.14 -19.75 -0.69
N ALA A 166 7.21 -19.60 0.25
CA ALA A 166 6.10 -18.66 0.13
C ALA A 166 6.60 -17.20 0.14
N PHE A 167 5.87 -16.35 -0.57
CA PHE A 167 5.98 -14.91 -0.47
C PHE A 167 4.61 -14.41 0.03
N GLU A 168 4.48 -14.31 1.34
CA GLU A 168 3.20 -14.21 2.03
C GLU A 168 2.42 -12.95 1.67
N SER A 169 3.07 -11.79 1.57
CA SER A 169 2.41 -10.55 1.16
C SER A 169 1.88 -10.63 -0.27
N ARG A 170 2.63 -11.24 -1.18
CA ARG A 170 2.17 -11.51 -2.55
C ARG A 170 0.96 -12.42 -2.57
N ASP A 171 1.00 -13.52 -1.82
CA ASP A 171 -0.07 -14.50 -1.80
C ASP A 171 -1.36 -13.90 -1.22
N ALA A 172 -1.27 -13.04 -0.21
CA ALA A 172 -2.39 -12.29 0.34
C ALA A 172 -3.00 -11.33 -0.69
N MET A 173 -2.16 -10.51 -1.35
CA MET A 173 -2.62 -9.57 -2.39
C MET A 173 -3.30 -10.30 -3.56
N LEU A 174 -2.75 -11.43 -4.00
CA LEU A 174 -3.36 -12.25 -5.05
C LEU A 174 -4.67 -12.88 -4.62
N THR A 175 -4.78 -13.34 -3.36
CA THR A 175 -6.04 -13.90 -2.83
C THR A 175 -7.16 -12.85 -2.87
N VAL A 176 -6.87 -11.62 -2.48
CA VAL A 176 -7.82 -10.50 -2.58
C VAL A 176 -8.16 -10.20 -4.04
N ALA A 177 -7.15 -10.11 -4.93
CA ALA A 177 -7.37 -9.87 -6.35
C ALA A 177 -8.32 -10.92 -6.96
N TYR A 178 -8.11 -12.20 -6.67
CA TYR A 178 -8.99 -13.28 -7.12
C TYR A 178 -10.42 -13.16 -6.56
N ARG A 179 -10.56 -12.90 -5.25
CA ARG A 179 -11.88 -12.80 -4.59
C ARG A 179 -12.73 -11.69 -5.21
N TYR A 180 -12.11 -10.57 -5.52
CA TYR A 180 -12.81 -9.37 -6.00
C TYR A 180 -12.82 -9.23 -7.53
N GLY A 181 -12.29 -10.21 -8.26
CA GLY A 181 -12.19 -10.16 -9.72
C GLY A 181 -11.37 -8.96 -10.21
N VAL A 182 -10.31 -8.60 -9.46
CA VAL A 182 -9.38 -7.51 -9.78
C VAL A 182 -8.23 -8.11 -10.58
N PRO A 183 -7.90 -7.58 -11.78
CA PRO A 183 -6.73 -8.00 -12.51
C PRO A 183 -5.44 -7.66 -11.78
N PHE A 184 -4.41 -8.45 -11.99
CA PHE A 184 -3.08 -8.18 -11.45
C PHE A 184 -1.99 -8.32 -12.49
N ALA A 185 -0.99 -7.46 -12.41
CA ALA A 185 0.27 -7.57 -13.13
C ALA A 185 1.35 -8.06 -12.17
N ASP A 186 2.15 -9.04 -12.57
CA ASP A 186 3.25 -9.59 -11.78
C ASP A 186 4.62 -9.33 -12.44
N PRO A 187 5.09 -8.07 -12.43
CA PRO A 187 6.42 -7.74 -12.93
C PRO A 187 7.53 -8.34 -12.08
N GLY A 188 7.30 -8.62 -10.80
CA GLY A 188 8.29 -9.26 -9.93
C GLY A 188 8.68 -10.65 -10.43
N CYS A 189 7.71 -11.51 -10.73
CA CYS A 189 7.98 -12.81 -11.36
C CYS A 189 8.63 -12.67 -12.74
N THR A 190 8.28 -11.64 -13.51
CA THR A 190 8.88 -11.40 -14.81
C THR A 190 10.36 -11.01 -14.68
N LEU A 191 10.70 -10.12 -13.75
CA LEU A 191 12.08 -9.75 -13.44
C LEU A 191 12.90 -10.95 -12.99
N LEU A 192 12.38 -11.74 -12.02
CA LEU A 192 13.03 -12.97 -11.57
C LEU A 192 13.29 -13.93 -12.73
N PHE A 193 12.30 -14.13 -13.61
CA PHE A 193 12.47 -15.00 -14.78
C PHE A 193 13.55 -14.47 -15.73
N GLN A 194 13.64 -13.17 -15.94
CA GLN A 194 14.68 -12.54 -16.75
C GLN A 194 16.08 -12.79 -16.16
N VAL A 195 16.25 -12.58 -14.85
CA VAL A 195 17.51 -12.88 -14.13
C VAL A 195 17.91 -14.34 -14.32
N LEU A 196 17.00 -15.27 -14.03
CA LEU A 196 17.28 -16.71 -14.12
C LEU A 196 17.58 -17.17 -15.54
N ARG A 197 16.91 -16.63 -16.55
CA ARG A 197 17.09 -17.01 -17.96
C ARG A 197 18.39 -16.46 -18.56
N ALA A 198 18.73 -15.22 -18.24
CA ALA A 198 19.91 -14.55 -18.79
C ALA A 198 21.20 -14.91 -18.04
N GLY A 199 21.12 -15.60 -16.90
CA GLY A 199 22.24 -15.73 -15.96
C GLY A 199 22.64 -14.38 -15.41
N GLY A 200 21.69 -13.44 -15.36
CA GLY A 200 21.89 -12.06 -14.95
C GLY A 200 21.93 -11.90 -13.44
N ASP A 201 22.31 -10.71 -13.04
CA ASP A 201 22.34 -10.26 -11.67
C ASP A 201 21.10 -9.41 -11.39
N TRP A 202 20.47 -9.61 -10.24
CA TRP A 202 19.31 -8.83 -9.79
C TRP A 202 19.63 -7.33 -9.76
N SER A 203 20.85 -6.96 -9.38
CA SER A 203 21.33 -5.58 -9.32
C SER A 203 21.23 -4.82 -10.65
N THR A 204 21.14 -5.51 -11.79
CA THR A 204 20.86 -4.89 -13.09
C THR A 204 19.49 -4.22 -13.13
N PHE A 205 18.52 -4.79 -12.43
CA PHE A 205 17.14 -4.34 -12.42
C PHE A 205 16.78 -3.54 -11.17
N ALA A 206 17.40 -3.86 -10.03
CA ALA A 206 17.26 -3.18 -8.75
C ALA A 206 18.61 -3.11 -8.04
N PRO A 207 19.40 -2.02 -8.23
CA PRO A 207 20.79 -1.91 -7.77
C PRO A 207 20.98 -2.01 -6.25
N ASP A 208 19.97 -1.65 -5.47
CA ASP A 208 19.97 -1.77 -4.00
C ASP A 208 19.24 -3.03 -3.50
N GLY A 209 18.89 -3.92 -4.42
CA GLY A 209 18.14 -5.14 -4.14
C GLY A 209 16.61 -4.97 -4.15
N SER A 210 16.11 -3.75 -4.00
CA SER A 210 14.67 -3.48 -3.81
C SER A 210 14.07 -2.54 -4.85
N HIS A 211 14.71 -1.39 -5.11
CA HIS A 211 14.16 -0.35 -5.96
C HIS A 211 14.60 -0.52 -7.42
N PRO A 212 13.63 -0.59 -8.37
CA PRO A 212 13.95 -0.82 -9.76
C PRO A 212 14.74 0.35 -10.38
N SER A 213 15.80 0.04 -11.13
CA SER A 213 16.45 0.99 -12.05
C SER A 213 15.52 1.40 -13.18
N ASP A 214 15.93 2.33 -14.05
CA ASP A 214 15.16 2.67 -15.26
C ASP A 214 14.81 1.44 -16.09
N LEU A 215 15.74 0.48 -16.17
CA LEU A 215 15.47 -0.80 -16.85
C LEU A 215 14.43 -1.62 -16.12
N GLY A 216 14.52 -1.74 -14.78
CA GLY A 216 13.53 -2.44 -13.98
C GLY A 216 12.14 -1.80 -14.11
N HIS A 217 12.05 -0.49 -13.98
CA HIS A 217 10.80 0.25 -14.20
C HIS A 217 10.23 0.08 -15.60
N SER A 218 11.07 0.05 -16.63
CA SER A 218 10.61 -0.17 -18.01
C SER A 218 10.02 -1.58 -18.23
N ILE A 219 10.61 -2.60 -17.60
CA ILE A 219 10.07 -3.96 -17.61
C ILE A 219 8.73 -4.02 -16.88
N MET A 220 8.63 -3.41 -15.69
CA MET A 220 7.38 -3.30 -14.96
C MET A 220 6.28 -2.65 -15.80
N ALA A 221 6.57 -1.51 -16.40
CA ALA A 221 5.64 -0.80 -17.28
C ALA A 221 5.21 -1.67 -18.49
N SER A 222 6.14 -2.40 -19.11
CA SER A 222 5.86 -3.31 -20.22
C SER A 222 4.90 -4.44 -19.83
N VAL A 223 5.10 -5.06 -18.66
CA VAL A 223 4.21 -6.11 -18.14
C VAL A 223 2.81 -5.54 -17.88
N ILE A 224 2.72 -4.37 -17.23
CA ILE A 224 1.46 -3.72 -16.90
C ILE A 224 0.70 -3.31 -18.18
N THR A 225 1.37 -2.66 -19.13
CA THR A 225 0.72 -2.19 -20.38
C THR A 225 0.30 -3.35 -21.28
N SER A 226 1.06 -4.46 -21.29
CA SER A 226 0.68 -5.68 -21.99
C SER A 226 -0.59 -6.29 -21.41
N LEU A 227 -0.70 -6.38 -20.07
CA LEU A 227 -1.93 -6.82 -19.40
C LEU A 227 -3.11 -5.90 -19.75
N ILE A 228 -2.92 -4.59 -19.66
CA ILE A 228 -3.98 -3.62 -19.95
C ILE A 228 -4.47 -3.77 -21.39
N SER A 229 -3.55 -3.88 -22.35
CA SER A 229 -3.89 -4.07 -23.78
C SER A 229 -4.76 -5.31 -23.97
N GLU A 230 -4.36 -6.44 -23.39
CA GLU A 230 -5.10 -7.71 -23.47
C GLU A 230 -6.50 -7.58 -22.82
N LEU A 231 -6.57 -6.96 -21.64
CA LEU A 231 -7.85 -6.78 -20.94
C LEU A 231 -8.79 -5.83 -21.69
N LEU A 232 -8.28 -4.71 -22.21
CA LEU A 232 -9.10 -3.78 -23.00
C LEU A 232 -9.56 -4.39 -24.33
N GLU A 233 -8.76 -5.26 -24.96
CA GLU A 233 -9.18 -5.99 -26.16
C GLU A 233 -10.34 -6.94 -25.83
N LYS A 234 -10.23 -7.71 -24.74
CA LYS A 234 -11.23 -8.71 -24.32
C LYS A 234 -12.46 -8.11 -23.67
N SER A 235 -12.37 -6.92 -23.09
CA SER A 235 -13.48 -6.27 -22.40
C SER A 235 -14.61 -5.93 -23.38
N GLU A 236 -15.84 -6.11 -22.92
CA GLU A 236 -17.02 -5.66 -23.66
C GLU A 236 -17.03 -4.13 -23.79
N THR A 237 -17.51 -3.66 -24.94
CA THR A 237 -17.83 -2.23 -25.10
C THR A 237 -19.20 -1.99 -24.51
N VAL A 238 -19.30 -1.08 -23.54
CA VAL A 238 -20.53 -0.73 -22.85
C VAL A 238 -20.92 0.72 -23.16
N ASP A 239 -22.22 1.00 -23.20
CA ASP A 239 -22.77 2.34 -23.44
C ASP A 239 -22.71 3.22 -22.18
N MET A 240 -22.52 2.61 -21.01
CA MET A 240 -22.42 3.29 -19.72
C MET A 240 -21.52 2.52 -18.76
N ALA A 241 -20.90 3.24 -17.83
CA ALA A 241 -20.13 2.64 -16.77
C ALA A 241 -21.04 1.82 -15.83
N GLU A 242 -20.51 0.71 -15.33
CA GLU A 242 -21.24 -0.19 -14.43
C GLU A 242 -20.49 -0.43 -13.13
N ALA A 243 -21.25 -0.49 -12.04
CA ALA A 243 -20.69 -0.76 -10.72
C ALA A 243 -20.09 -2.17 -10.62
N HIS A 244 -18.93 -2.26 -10.02
CA HIS A 244 -18.33 -3.53 -9.67
C HIS A 244 -19.04 -4.15 -8.45
N SER A 245 -19.10 -5.47 -8.41
CA SER A 245 -19.66 -6.20 -7.28
C SER A 245 -18.81 -6.05 -6.02
N LEU A 246 -19.48 -6.09 -4.88
CA LEU A 246 -18.84 -6.16 -3.56
C LEU A 246 -19.22 -7.50 -2.91
N PRO A 247 -18.42 -8.56 -3.07
CA PRO A 247 -18.70 -9.85 -2.46
C PRO A 247 -18.54 -9.79 -0.93
N GLU A 248 -19.04 -10.84 -0.24
CA GLU A 248 -18.79 -11.03 1.18
C GLU A 248 -17.30 -11.04 1.48
N PRO A 249 -16.86 -10.45 2.60
CA PRO A 249 -15.45 -10.36 2.94
C PRO A 249 -14.80 -11.73 3.14
N LEU A 250 -13.51 -11.80 2.92
CA LEU A 250 -12.67 -12.97 3.23
C LEU A 250 -12.39 -13.07 4.74
N CYS A 251 -12.22 -11.90 5.37
CA CYS A 251 -11.81 -11.80 6.76
C CYS A 251 -13.04 -11.53 7.65
N ALA A 252 -13.07 -12.14 8.84
CA ALA A 252 -14.08 -11.84 9.84
C ALA A 252 -13.92 -10.42 10.42
N GLU A 253 -12.68 -9.98 10.57
CA GLU A 253 -12.33 -8.62 10.95
C GLU A 253 -12.21 -7.75 9.69
N VAL A 254 -13.19 -6.89 9.47
CA VAL A 254 -13.27 -6.06 8.27
C VAL A 254 -12.81 -4.64 8.59
N LEU A 255 -11.69 -4.23 8.00
CA LEU A 255 -11.07 -2.91 8.22
C LEU A 255 -11.53 -1.85 7.19
N ASP A 256 -12.56 -2.12 6.41
CA ASP A 256 -13.02 -1.24 5.33
C ASP A 256 -13.83 -0.01 5.80
N SER A 257 -14.15 0.08 7.10
CA SER A 257 -14.63 1.28 7.79
C SER A 257 -13.52 2.08 8.46
N GLY A 258 -12.28 1.56 8.43
CA GLY A 258 -11.16 2.15 9.14
C GLY A 258 -10.89 3.60 8.75
N THR A 259 -10.67 4.44 9.75
CA THR A 259 -10.41 5.88 9.61
C THR A 259 -9.07 6.25 10.19
N MET A 260 -8.48 7.32 9.66
CA MET A 260 -7.27 7.94 10.16
C MET A 260 -7.63 9.35 10.63
N THR A 261 -7.38 9.64 11.90
CA THR A 261 -7.58 10.96 12.48
C THR A 261 -6.23 11.56 12.83
N GLU A 262 -5.85 12.67 12.17
CA GLU A 262 -4.61 13.38 12.46
C GLU A 262 -4.63 13.91 13.89
N CYS A 263 -3.48 13.94 14.57
CA CYS A 263 -3.42 14.30 16.00
C CYS A 263 -4.09 15.63 16.32
N ARG A 264 -3.99 16.63 15.45
CA ARG A 264 -4.63 17.94 15.63
C ARG A 264 -6.17 17.90 15.59
N ASP A 265 -6.73 16.85 14.97
CA ASP A 265 -8.18 16.71 14.74
C ASP A 265 -8.82 15.72 15.74
N ILE A 266 -8.02 15.13 16.64
CA ILE A 266 -8.52 14.23 17.68
C ILE A 266 -9.34 15.05 18.69
N LYS A 267 -10.63 14.75 18.80
CA LYS A 267 -11.51 15.43 19.77
C LYS A 267 -11.14 15.04 21.19
N GLY A 268 -10.99 16.06 22.05
CA GLY A 268 -10.68 15.83 23.45
C GLY A 268 -9.26 15.33 23.71
N LEU A 269 -8.33 15.48 22.75
CA LEU A 269 -6.92 15.15 22.95
C LEU A 269 -6.34 15.98 24.11
N GLU A 270 -5.93 15.29 25.16
CA GLU A 270 -5.17 15.87 26.26
C GLU A 270 -3.68 15.55 26.06
N MET A 271 -2.83 16.55 26.19
CA MET A 271 -1.38 16.42 26.03
C MET A 271 -0.68 16.86 27.31
N ASN A 272 0.13 15.96 27.88
CA ASN A 272 1.01 16.25 29.00
C ASN A 272 2.45 16.09 28.53
N GLY A 273 3.15 17.20 28.30
CA GLY A 273 4.53 17.26 27.81
C GLY A 273 4.69 17.17 26.30
N PHE A 274 3.75 16.62 25.57
CA PHE A 274 3.77 16.63 24.11
C PHE A 274 3.53 18.03 23.53
N ARG A 275 4.11 18.31 22.36
CA ARG A 275 3.93 19.55 21.61
C ARG A 275 3.63 19.27 20.14
N ILE A 276 2.89 20.17 19.50
CA ILE A 276 2.68 20.11 18.04
C ILE A 276 3.93 20.65 17.35
N VAL A 277 4.43 19.93 16.36
CA VAL A 277 5.58 20.33 15.53
C VAL A 277 5.26 20.19 14.05
N PRO A 278 5.85 21.04 13.17
CA PRO A 278 5.71 20.89 11.73
C PRO A 278 6.27 19.54 11.26
N SER A 279 5.64 18.93 10.26
CA SER A 279 6.11 17.69 9.64
C SER A 279 6.19 17.82 8.13
N LYS A 280 7.10 17.02 7.53
CA LYS A 280 7.17 16.80 6.09
C LYS A 280 6.98 15.33 5.72
N MET A 281 6.76 14.47 6.73
CA MET A 281 6.68 13.03 6.56
C MET A 281 5.25 12.60 6.30
N GLY A 282 5.08 11.53 5.53
CA GLY A 282 3.80 10.83 5.38
C GLY A 282 2.61 11.68 4.93
N ARG A 283 2.87 12.86 4.35
CA ARG A 283 1.83 13.85 3.98
C ARG A 283 1.09 14.44 5.18
N PHE A 284 1.74 14.52 6.34
CA PHE A 284 1.26 15.27 7.48
C PHE A 284 1.90 16.66 7.52
N ALA A 285 1.10 17.70 7.74
CA ALA A 285 1.61 19.05 7.91
C ALA A 285 2.17 19.27 9.33
N GLU A 286 1.57 18.60 10.30
CA GLU A 286 1.89 18.67 11.72
C GLU A 286 1.79 17.30 12.35
N ILE A 287 2.61 17.05 13.37
CA ILE A 287 2.61 15.87 14.21
C ILE A 287 2.80 16.29 15.66
N ILE A 288 2.56 15.41 16.62
CA ILE A 288 2.90 15.66 18.02
C ILE A 288 4.21 14.97 18.39
N GLU A 289 5.01 15.64 19.21
CA GLU A 289 6.36 15.20 19.59
C GLU A 289 6.56 15.33 21.10
N SER A 290 7.27 14.37 21.69
CA SER A 290 7.85 14.48 23.03
C SER A 290 9.29 13.99 23.04
N GLU A 291 10.12 14.61 23.89
CA GLU A 291 11.51 14.30 24.18
C GLU A 291 11.72 13.84 25.63
N THR A 292 10.65 13.48 26.33
CA THR A 292 10.70 13.20 27.78
C THR A 292 9.97 11.89 28.11
N VAL A 293 10.66 10.98 28.79
CA VAL A 293 10.04 9.77 29.34
C VAL A 293 9.02 10.15 30.42
N GLY A 294 7.82 9.58 30.33
CA GLY A 294 6.70 9.87 31.21
C GLY A 294 5.71 10.90 30.65
N ASP A 295 6.06 11.62 29.59
CA ASP A 295 5.07 12.44 28.88
C ASP A 295 3.97 11.56 28.29
N SER A 296 2.75 12.08 28.22
CA SER A 296 1.58 11.31 27.82
C SER A 296 0.60 12.12 26.99
N ILE A 297 -0.20 11.37 26.22
CA ILE A 297 -1.44 11.86 25.63
C ILE A 297 -2.59 10.95 26.03
N SER A 298 -3.80 11.49 26.11
CA SER A 298 -5.03 10.71 26.26
C SER A 298 -6.13 11.24 25.37
N PHE A 299 -7.03 10.37 24.96
CA PHE A 299 -8.14 10.68 24.06
C PHE A 299 -9.21 9.60 24.09
N ASP A 300 -10.43 9.97 23.70
CA ASP A 300 -11.52 9.04 23.52
C ASP A 300 -11.66 8.67 22.02
N PHE A 301 -12.09 7.44 21.75
CA PHE A 301 -12.36 6.94 20.40
C PHE A 301 -13.52 5.94 20.40
N GLU A 302 -14.05 5.65 19.22
CA GLU A 302 -15.09 4.65 19.00
C GLU A 302 -14.59 3.55 18.06
N GLY A 303 -15.13 2.35 18.21
CA GLY A 303 -14.83 1.21 17.35
C GLY A 303 -13.97 0.13 18.01
N PRO A 304 -13.93 -1.08 17.39
CA PRO A 304 -13.28 -2.24 17.98
C PRO A 304 -11.75 -2.29 17.81
N VAL A 305 -11.16 -1.29 17.14
CA VAL A 305 -9.74 -1.30 16.76
C VAL A 305 -9.10 0.03 17.09
N LEU A 306 -7.90 0.00 17.69
CA LEU A 306 -7.03 1.15 17.86
C LEU A 306 -5.65 0.87 17.30
N GLY A 307 -5.12 1.82 16.54
CA GLY A 307 -3.75 1.87 16.07
C GLY A 307 -3.18 3.27 16.10
N LEU A 308 -1.90 3.37 15.77
CA LEU A 308 -1.19 4.65 15.63
C LEU A 308 -0.44 4.71 14.30
N ILE A 309 -0.17 5.93 13.86
CA ILE A 309 0.86 6.26 12.88
C ILE A 309 1.91 7.09 13.59
N TRP A 310 3.16 6.66 13.48
CA TRP A 310 4.30 7.33 14.12
C TRP A 310 5.52 7.40 13.21
N ASP A 311 6.44 8.29 13.54
CA ASP A 311 7.77 8.35 12.94
C ASP A 311 8.63 7.22 13.52
N ASP A 312 9.18 6.38 12.67
CA ASP A 312 10.07 5.28 13.01
C ASP A 312 11.51 5.59 12.55
N GLY A 313 12.47 5.42 13.44
CA GLY A 313 13.86 5.75 13.18
C GLY A 313 14.81 5.32 14.30
N CYS A 314 16.13 5.48 14.09
CA CYS A 314 17.16 4.95 15.00
C CYS A 314 17.29 5.66 16.36
N VAL A 315 16.65 6.81 16.54
CA VAL A 315 16.67 7.57 17.82
C VAL A 315 15.28 7.77 18.41
N ASN A 316 14.31 7.09 17.86
CA ASN A 316 12.94 7.14 18.35
C ASN A 316 12.78 6.33 19.65
N GLY A 317 11.68 6.52 20.36
CA GLY A 317 11.42 5.89 21.64
C GLY A 317 10.33 4.82 21.58
N ASP A 318 10.09 4.15 22.72
CA ASP A 318 8.99 3.22 22.88
C ASP A 318 7.80 3.92 23.56
N LEU A 319 6.60 3.56 23.14
CA LEU A 319 5.35 4.00 23.73
C LEU A 319 4.68 2.84 24.47
N LYS A 320 4.01 3.13 25.56
CA LYS A 320 3.04 2.24 26.19
C LYS A 320 1.64 2.77 25.92
N VAL A 321 0.79 1.91 25.40
CA VAL A 321 -0.61 2.24 25.05
C VAL A 321 -1.53 1.36 25.88
N SER A 322 -2.40 1.98 26.65
CA SER A 322 -3.49 1.31 27.37
C SER A 322 -4.84 1.80 26.89
N VAL A 323 -5.84 0.94 26.95
CA VAL A 323 -7.23 1.26 26.65
C VAL A 323 -8.09 0.82 27.84
N ASP A 324 -8.96 1.70 28.30
CA ASP A 324 -9.90 1.48 29.42
C ASP A 324 -9.22 0.97 30.71
N GLY A 325 -7.97 1.39 30.94
CA GLY A 325 -7.18 0.99 32.09
C GLY A 325 -6.66 -0.45 32.06
N ALA A 326 -6.71 -1.12 30.90
CA ALA A 326 -6.12 -2.45 30.72
C ALA A 326 -4.58 -2.40 30.75
N GLU A 327 -3.94 -3.57 30.89
CA GLU A 327 -2.49 -3.68 30.83
C GLU A 327 -1.95 -3.09 29.52
N PRO A 328 -0.93 -2.21 29.60
CA PRO A 328 -0.44 -1.50 28.41
C PRO A 328 0.32 -2.41 27.45
N VAL A 329 0.10 -2.20 26.16
CA VAL A 329 0.90 -2.77 25.08
C VAL A 329 2.08 -1.84 24.77
N THR A 330 3.26 -2.39 24.56
CA THR A 330 4.43 -1.62 24.14
C THR A 330 4.47 -1.51 22.61
N VAL A 331 4.49 -0.29 22.12
CA VAL A 331 4.70 0.05 20.71
C VAL A 331 6.12 0.58 20.57
N ARG A 332 6.91 -0.08 19.75
CA ARG A 332 8.30 0.31 19.51
C ARG A 332 8.36 1.21 18.29
N SER A 333 8.92 2.39 18.42
CA SER A 333 9.17 3.31 17.32
C SER A 333 10.67 3.46 17.01
N TRP A 334 11.46 2.48 17.40
CA TRP A 334 12.90 2.43 17.16
C TRP A 334 13.26 1.26 16.26
N ASP A 335 13.99 1.58 15.17
CA ASP A 335 14.57 0.56 14.29
C ASP A 335 16.05 0.90 14.02
N HIS A 336 16.96 0.03 14.48
CA HIS A 336 18.40 0.20 14.31
C HIS A 336 18.88 0.13 12.85
N VAL A 337 18.06 -0.40 11.96
CA VAL A 337 18.35 -0.47 10.52
C VAL A 337 18.13 0.88 9.85
N LEU A 338 17.22 1.71 10.37
CA LEU A 338 16.87 3.01 9.84
C LEU A 338 17.87 4.13 10.22
N ARG A 339 19.19 3.90 10.01
CA ARG A 339 20.21 4.86 10.42
C ARG A 339 20.27 6.12 9.56
N SER A 340 19.80 6.05 8.32
CA SER A 340 19.95 7.11 7.33
C SER A 340 18.62 7.72 6.88
N PHE A 341 17.50 7.19 7.30
CA PHE A 341 16.18 7.70 6.95
C PHE A 341 15.16 7.40 8.04
N HIS A 342 14.04 8.10 7.98
CA HIS A 342 12.86 7.87 8.81
C HIS A 342 11.71 7.44 7.92
N LYS A 343 10.83 6.62 8.42
CA LYS A 343 9.59 6.22 7.75
C LYS A 343 8.38 6.46 8.67
N MET A 344 7.21 6.61 8.08
CA MET A 344 5.96 6.56 8.83
C MET A 344 5.53 5.10 8.94
N GLU A 345 5.46 4.61 10.16
CA GLU A 345 4.95 3.27 10.47
C GLU A 345 3.50 3.34 10.93
N ALA A 346 2.74 2.30 10.64
CA ALA A 346 1.34 2.16 11.05
C ALA A 346 1.09 0.76 11.59
N ALA A 347 0.63 0.66 12.81
CA ALA A 347 0.23 -0.61 13.38
C ALA A 347 -1.08 -0.52 14.16
N LEU A 348 -1.82 -1.63 14.11
CA LEU A 348 -2.98 -1.89 14.93
C LEU A 348 -2.55 -2.77 16.09
N PHE A 349 -2.73 -2.33 17.31
CA PHE A 349 -2.28 -3.03 18.51
C PHE A 349 -3.41 -3.35 19.49
N MET A 350 -4.59 -2.75 19.33
CA MET A 350 -5.80 -3.14 20.04
C MET A 350 -6.86 -3.56 19.05
N LYS A 351 -7.45 -4.72 19.29
CA LYS A 351 -8.48 -5.33 18.45
C LYS A 351 -9.52 -6.04 19.31
N GLY A 352 -10.75 -6.16 18.78
CA GLY A 352 -11.83 -6.87 19.46
C GLY A 352 -12.41 -6.12 20.65
N LEU A 353 -12.26 -4.78 20.69
CA LEU A 353 -12.97 -3.93 21.64
C LEU A 353 -14.48 -3.92 21.34
N ASP A 354 -15.30 -3.51 22.29
CA ASP A 354 -16.74 -3.42 22.09
C ASP A 354 -17.07 -2.25 21.15
N PRO A 355 -17.60 -2.50 19.92
CA PRO A 355 -17.86 -1.43 18.96
C PRO A 355 -19.02 -0.49 19.35
N LEU A 356 -19.75 -0.79 20.41
CA LEU A 356 -20.95 -0.06 20.81
C LEU A 356 -20.72 0.95 21.93
N VAL A 357 -19.51 0.99 22.48
CA VAL A 357 -19.15 1.92 23.56
C VAL A 357 -17.94 2.76 23.20
N PRO A 358 -17.85 4.02 23.67
CA PRO A 358 -16.61 4.77 23.54
C PRO A 358 -15.53 4.18 24.44
N HIS A 359 -14.29 4.24 23.99
CA HIS A 359 -13.09 3.78 24.69
C HIS A 359 -12.18 4.95 25.02
N HIS A 360 -11.44 4.83 26.13
CA HIS A 360 -10.44 5.80 26.55
C HIS A 360 -9.04 5.22 26.36
N ALA A 361 -8.19 5.91 25.58
CA ALA A 361 -6.81 5.52 25.34
C ALA A 361 -5.85 6.45 26.09
N GLU A 362 -4.79 5.87 26.65
CA GLU A 362 -3.64 6.59 27.20
C GLU A 362 -2.37 6.08 26.50
N VAL A 363 -1.53 7.00 26.02
CA VAL A 363 -0.25 6.72 25.37
C VAL A 363 0.85 7.44 26.16
N VAL A 364 1.82 6.68 26.66
CA VAL A 364 2.91 7.19 27.52
C VAL A 364 4.25 6.90 26.87
N VAL A 365 5.14 7.88 26.85
CA VAL A 365 6.55 7.69 26.47
C VAL A 365 7.24 6.83 27.52
N SER A 366 7.62 5.61 27.17
CA SER A 366 8.19 4.65 28.13
C SER A 366 9.71 4.55 28.07
N HIS A 367 10.31 4.83 26.92
CA HIS A 367 11.75 4.83 26.71
C HIS A 367 12.12 5.74 25.55
N LEU A 368 13.33 6.33 25.58
CA LEU A 368 13.90 7.10 24.48
C LEU A 368 15.28 6.55 24.17
N TYR A 369 15.54 6.32 22.87
CA TYR A 369 16.83 5.87 22.38
C TYR A 369 17.66 7.08 21.94
N THR A 370 18.96 7.02 22.17
CA THR A 370 19.92 8.05 21.76
C THR A 370 21.16 7.39 21.19
N ASP A 371 21.87 8.10 20.35
CA ASP A 371 23.19 7.69 19.91
C ASP A 371 24.20 8.86 20.03
N LYS A 372 25.46 8.63 19.66
CA LYS A 372 26.52 9.64 19.77
C LYS A 372 26.31 10.86 18.87
N ASP A 373 25.61 10.68 17.76
CA ASP A 373 25.36 11.72 16.75
C ASP A 373 24.00 12.42 17.04
N ASN A 374 23.09 11.73 17.76
CA ASN A 374 21.76 12.20 18.15
C ASN A 374 21.55 12.00 19.65
N PRO A 375 22.02 12.93 20.50
CA PRO A 375 21.98 12.79 21.96
C PRO A 375 20.58 13.01 22.54
N ILE A 376 19.60 13.43 21.77
CA ILE A 376 18.21 13.64 22.19
C ILE A 376 17.33 12.66 21.43
N GLY A 377 16.75 11.71 22.17
CA GLY A 377 15.71 10.82 21.66
C GLY A 377 14.36 11.49 21.70
N TYR A 378 13.45 11.05 20.83
CA TYR A 378 12.08 11.57 20.77
C TYR A 378 11.09 10.48 20.36
N VAL A 379 9.82 10.79 20.52
CA VAL A 379 8.71 10.08 19.87
C VAL A 379 7.85 11.07 19.12
N ARG A 380 7.34 10.67 17.96
CA ARG A 380 6.47 11.47 17.11
C ARG A 380 5.28 10.67 16.68
N ILE A 381 4.08 11.17 16.95
CA ILE A 381 2.82 10.54 16.58
C ILE A 381 2.09 11.45 15.59
N ALA A 382 1.64 10.90 14.48
CA ALA A 382 1.00 11.65 13.42
C ALA A 382 -0.53 11.51 13.46
N ALA A 383 -1.03 10.32 13.73
CA ALA A 383 -2.47 10.04 13.69
C ALA A 383 -2.83 8.83 14.56
N ILE A 384 -4.11 8.74 14.89
CA ILE A 384 -4.74 7.52 15.40
C ILE A 384 -5.47 6.81 14.27
N LEU A 385 -5.55 5.49 14.37
CA LEU A 385 -6.27 4.60 13.46
C LEU A 385 -7.39 3.91 14.23
N THR A 386 -8.62 4.01 13.73
CA THR A 386 -9.79 3.35 14.31
C THR A 386 -10.59 2.64 13.20
N ALA A 387 -11.26 1.54 13.50
CA ALA A 387 -12.09 0.80 12.54
C ALA A 387 -13.31 0.19 13.22
#